data_5723856a16e4c38dc7e087d86e9875ac
#
_entry.id   5723856a16e4c38dc7e087d86e9875ac
#
_cell.length_a   1.000
_cell.length_b   1.000
_cell.length_c   1.000
_cell.angle_alpha   90.00
_cell.angle_beta   90.00
_cell.angle_gamma   90.00
#
_symmetry.space_group_name_H-M   'P 1'
#
loop_
_entity.id
_entity.type
_entity.pdbx_description
1 polymer ?
#
loop_
_entity_poly.entity_id
_entity_poly.type
_entity_poly.pdbx_seq_one_letter_code
_entity_poly.pdbx_strand_id
1 'polypeptide(L)'
;MICDTLEHLNRYRGFHENLDTAIDYLTAYCVGHTLADLPLGRTEVDGENVFINVMEADLKPGEGANPEYHRRYADLQIDITGGEGWGYATAPGEEVGTFTGYIGFQNSPDAVTGSLGEGRFVLFFPGELHKPGVARPECTKVRKAVVKIRMEDKA
;
A
#
# COMPACT_ATOMS: atom_id res chain seq x y z
N MET A 1 -1.48 -10.98 0.37
CA MET A 1 -1.88 -9.77 1.13
C MET A 1 -1.69 -10.02 2.62
N ILE A 2 -1.23 -9.03 3.35
CA ILE A 2 -1.10 -9.05 4.82
C ILE A 2 -1.80 -7.80 5.37
N CYS A 3 -2.62 -7.96 6.41
CA CYS A 3 -3.26 -6.86 7.11
C CYS A 3 -3.05 -7.05 8.61
N ASP A 4 -2.43 -6.05 9.27
CA ASP A 4 -2.09 -6.12 10.69
C ASP A 4 -1.92 -4.70 11.27
N THR A 5 -1.55 -4.61 12.54
CA THR A 5 -1.18 -3.35 13.17
C THR A 5 0.32 -3.06 12.97
N LEU A 6 0.67 -1.78 12.95
CA LEU A 6 2.07 -1.36 12.76
C LEU A 6 3.01 -1.89 13.84
N GLU A 7 2.53 -2.05 15.07
CA GLU A 7 3.32 -2.62 16.18
C GLU A 7 3.71 -4.09 15.94
N HIS A 8 3.00 -4.79 15.05
CA HIS A 8 3.30 -6.17 14.68
C HIS A 8 4.16 -6.29 13.41
N LEU A 9 4.59 -5.18 12.82
CA LEU A 9 5.31 -5.19 11.55
C LEU A 9 6.58 -6.07 11.58
N ASN A 10 7.26 -6.11 12.72
CA ASN A 10 8.44 -6.97 12.92
C ASN A 10 8.17 -8.49 12.79
N ARG A 11 6.93 -8.94 12.89
CA ARG A 11 6.57 -10.35 12.71
C ARG A 11 6.86 -10.85 11.28
N TYR A 12 6.95 -9.91 10.33
CA TYR A 12 7.09 -10.20 8.90
C TYR A 12 8.54 -10.10 8.40
N ARG A 13 9.49 -9.98 9.33
CA ARG A 13 10.93 -10.07 9.01
C ARG A 13 11.29 -11.44 8.45
N GLY A 14 12.23 -11.43 7.50
CA GLY A 14 12.71 -12.64 6.85
C GLY A 14 11.86 -13.08 5.66
N PHE A 15 10.78 -12.36 5.37
CA PHE A 15 9.95 -12.65 4.20
C PHE A 15 10.64 -12.22 2.88
N HIS A 16 11.25 -11.03 2.87
CA HIS A 16 11.96 -10.48 1.74
C HIS A 16 12.95 -9.41 2.21
N GLU A 17 14.17 -9.37 1.62
CA GLU A 17 15.23 -8.43 2.03
C GLU A 17 14.82 -6.97 1.98
N ASN A 18 14.07 -6.56 0.94
CA ASN A 18 13.61 -5.18 0.81
C ASN A 18 12.46 -4.84 1.79
N LEU A 19 11.67 -5.83 2.18
CA LEU A 19 10.69 -5.64 3.25
C LEU A 19 11.40 -5.45 4.59
N ASP A 20 12.46 -6.21 4.86
CA ASP A 20 13.28 -6.02 6.07
C ASP A 20 13.89 -4.62 6.13
N THR A 21 14.37 -4.11 4.99
CA THR A 21 14.87 -2.73 4.87
C THR A 21 13.77 -1.70 5.19
N ALA A 22 12.57 -1.90 4.69
CA ALA A 22 11.43 -1.02 4.99
C ALA A 22 11.07 -1.07 6.48
N ILE A 23 11.02 -2.25 7.08
CA ILE A 23 10.75 -2.44 8.51
C ILE A 23 11.81 -1.74 9.36
N ASP A 24 13.08 -1.90 9.02
CA ASP A 24 14.19 -1.25 9.73
C ASP A 24 14.08 0.27 9.67
N TYR A 25 13.80 0.82 8.49
CA TYR A 25 13.63 2.26 8.33
C TYR A 25 12.47 2.80 9.17
N LEU A 26 11.28 2.20 9.06
CA LEU A 26 10.10 2.64 9.80
C LEU A 26 10.30 2.53 11.32
N THR A 27 10.92 1.46 11.77
CA THR A 27 11.23 1.25 13.19
C THR A 27 12.19 2.32 13.71
N ALA A 28 13.27 2.58 13.00
CA ALA A 28 14.27 3.59 13.37
C ALA A 28 13.69 5.01 13.31
N TYR A 29 12.91 5.32 12.27
CA TYR A 29 12.29 6.62 12.11
C TYR A 29 11.35 6.95 13.27
N CYS A 30 10.53 6.00 13.70
CA CYS A 30 9.55 6.20 14.78
C CYS A 30 10.16 6.25 16.19
N VAL A 31 11.48 6.09 16.34
CA VAL A 31 12.15 6.31 17.63
C VAL A 31 12.12 7.79 18.04
N GLY A 32 12.32 8.71 17.11
CA GLY A 32 12.35 10.16 17.40
C GLY A 32 11.29 10.97 16.64
N HIS A 33 10.49 10.32 15.81
CA HIS A 33 9.49 10.94 14.95
C HIS A 33 8.19 10.15 14.95
N THR A 34 7.15 10.77 14.40
CA THR A 34 5.93 10.06 14.02
C THR A 34 5.82 10.04 12.49
N LEU A 35 4.96 9.18 11.96
CA LEU A 35 4.74 9.13 10.51
C LEU A 35 4.17 10.44 9.95
N ALA A 36 3.51 11.23 10.80
CA ALA A 36 3.03 12.56 10.44
C ALA A 36 4.16 13.56 10.12
N ASP A 37 5.37 13.30 10.57
CA ASP A 37 6.55 14.14 10.31
C ASP A 37 7.14 13.89 8.92
N LEU A 38 6.75 12.81 8.23
CA LEU A 38 7.17 12.57 6.85
C LEU A 38 6.61 13.65 5.93
N PRO A 39 7.46 14.28 5.08
CA PRO A 39 6.98 15.30 4.16
C PRO A 39 6.14 14.70 3.03
N LEU A 40 5.28 15.51 2.45
CA LEU A 40 4.58 15.14 1.21
C LEU A 40 5.59 14.85 0.09
N GLY A 41 5.28 13.87 -0.73
CA GLY A 41 6.14 13.45 -1.82
C GLY A 41 6.96 12.23 -1.47
N ARG A 42 8.05 12.04 -2.22
CA ARG A 42 8.92 10.87 -2.10
C ARG A 42 9.98 11.05 -1.02
N THR A 43 10.08 10.07 -0.14
CA THR A 43 11.19 9.91 0.82
C THR A 43 12.02 8.72 0.39
N GLU A 44 13.32 8.94 0.19
CA GLU A 44 14.27 7.87 -0.14
C GLU A 44 14.57 7.01 1.09
N VAL A 45 14.55 5.70 0.90
CA VAL A 45 15.00 4.72 1.91
C VAL A 45 16.19 3.94 1.36
N ASP A 46 16.03 3.28 0.22
CA ASP A 46 17.09 2.53 -0.49
C ASP A 46 16.86 2.62 -2.01
N GLY A 47 17.06 3.82 -2.57
CA GLY A 47 16.94 4.08 -4.00
C GLY A 47 15.61 3.55 -4.59
N GLU A 48 15.73 2.76 -5.63
CA GLU A 48 14.57 2.13 -6.28
C GLU A 48 14.12 0.82 -5.60
N ASN A 49 14.86 0.31 -4.62
CA ASN A 49 14.49 -0.89 -3.90
C ASN A 49 13.38 -0.61 -2.87
N VAL A 50 13.52 0.52 -2.14
CA VAL A 50 12.55 0.93 -1.12
C VAL A 50 12.45 2.44 -1.09
N PHE A 51 11.24 2.97 -1.24
CA PHE A 51 10.95 4.39 -1.07
C PHE A 51 9.52 4.59 -0.56
N ILE A 52 9.24 5.76 -0.03
CA ILE A 52 7.95 6.09 0.56
C ILE A 52 7.33 7.25 -0.21
N ASN A 53 6.10 7.07 -0.68
CA ASN A 53 5.29 8.15 -1.22
C ASN A 53 4.27 8.58 -0.17
N VAL A 54 4.36 9.84 0.26
CA VAL A 54 3.40 10.43 1.20
C VAL A 54 2.47 11.35 0.43
N MET A 55 1.18 11.19 0.63
CA MET A 55 0.15 11.95 -0.08
C MET A 55 -1.04 12.28 0.81
N GLU A 56 -1.69 13.37 0.46
CA GLU A 56 -3.05 13.68 0.88
C GLU A 56 -3.98 13.37 -0.28
N ALA A 57 -5.02 12.60 -0.04
CA ALA A 57 -5.90 12.13 -1.09
C ALA A 57 -7.37 12.23 -0.71
N ASP A 58 -8.21 12.56 -1.69
CA ASP A 58 -9.63 12.37 -1.60
C ASP A 58 -9.93 10.89 -1.85
N LEU A 59 -10.68 10.29 -0.95
CA LEU A 59 -11.15 8.92 -1.08
C LEU A 59 -12.31 8.85 -2.06
N LYS A 60 -12.42 7.75 -2.78
CA LYS A 60 -13.42 7.56 -3.84
C LYS A 60 -14.29 6.35 -3.55
N PRO A 61 -15.55 6.33 -4.05
CA PRO A 61 -16.39 5.14 -3.95
C PRO A 61 -15.69 3.92 -4.53
N GLY A 62 -15.74 2.80 -3.83
CA GLY A 62 -15.19 1.53 -4.32
C GLY A 62 -16.04 0.87 -5.39
N GLU A 63 -17.34 1.15 -5.41
CA GLU A 63 -18.25 0.64 -6.42
C GLU A 63 -17.90 1.19 -7.81
N GLY A 64 -17.78 0.30 -8.79
CA GLY A 64 -17.42 0.66 -10.17
C GLY A 64 -15.95 0.95 -10.40
N ALA A 65 -15.11 0.98 -9.37
CA ALA A 65 -13.67 1.10 -9.53
C ALA A 65 -13.04 -0.26 -9.84
N ASN A 66 -12.05 -0.26 -10.73
CA ASN A 66 -11.28 -1.45 -11.05
C ASN A 66 -10.09 -1.61 -10.10
N PRO A 67 -9.81 -2.81 -9.61
CA PRO A 67 -8.58 -3.04 -8.85
C PRO A 67 -7.35 -2.86 -9.73
N GLU A 68 -6.30 -2.37 -9.10
CA GLU A 68 -4.98 -2.16 -9.70
C GLU A 68 -4.02 -3.28 -9.30
N TYR A 69 -2.95 -3.43 -10.06
CA TYR A 69 -1.84 -4.30 -9.72
C TYR A 69 -0.52 -3.72 -10.21
N HIS A 70 0.55 -4.14 -9.53
CA HIS A 70 1.93 -3.79 -9.87
C HIS A 70 2.72 -5.08 -10.14
N ARG A 71 3.73 -5.03 -10.99
CA ARG A 71 4.53 -6.22 -11.33
C ARG A 71 5.82 -6.33 -10.54
N ARG A 72 6.37 -5.18 -10.11
CA ARG A 72 7.71 -5.11 -9.51
C ARG A 72 7.69 -4.75 -8.03
N TYR A 73 6.63 -4.10 -7.57
CA TYR A 73 6.56 -3.55 -6.24
C TYR A 73 5.41 -4.16 -5.45
N ALA A 74 5.70 -4.42 -4.19
CA ALA A 74 4.67 -4.53 -3.16
C ALA A 74 4.35 -3.13 -2.64
N ASP A 75 3.10 -2.92 -2.27
CA ASP A 75 2.61 -1.68 -1.67
C ASP A 75 2.29 -1.91 -0.21
N LEU A 76 3.09 -1.33 0.67
CA LEU A 76 2.77 -1.26 2.10
C LEU A 76 2.01 0.03 2.34
N GLN A 77 0.71 -0.07 2.53
CA GLN A 77 -0.22 1.05 2.68
C GLN A 77 -0.42 1.37 4.17
N ILE A 78 -0.23 2.62 4.56
CA ILE A 78 -0.35 3.08 5.94
C ILE A 78 -1.13 4.39 5.95
N ASP A 79 -2.22 4.46 6.73
CA ASP A 79 -2.92 5.72 6.97
C ASP A 79 -2.22 6.49 8.09
N ILE A 80 -1.86 7.74 7.82
CA ILE A 80 -1.26 8.65 8.80
C ILE A 80 -2.36 9.37 9.56
N THR A 81 -3.33 9.94 8.82
CA THR A 81 -4.54 10.54 9.40
C THR A 81 -5.74 10.13 8.55
N GLY A 82 -6.86 9.92 9.20
CA GLY A 82 -8.06 9.39 8.58
C GLY A 82 -8.05 7.87 8.46
N GLY A 83 -8.97 7.34 7.71
CA GLY A 83 -9.10 5.89 7.51
C GLY A 83 -9.73 5.55 6.18
N GLU A 84 -8.97 4.96 5.28
CA GLU A 84 -9.47 4.47 4.01
C GLU A 84 -10.06 3.07 4.12
N GLY A 85 -10.96 2.75 3.20
CA GLY A 85 -11.31 1.38 2.89
C GLY A 85 -10.40 0.84 1.79
N TRP A 86 -10.35 -0.47 1.65
CA TRP A 86 -9.64 -1.16 0.59
C TRP A 86 -10.43 -2.38 0.11
N GLY A 87 -10.17 -2.78 -1.14
CA GLY A 87 -10.67 -4.02 -1.72
C GLY A 87 -9.53 -4.90 -2.20
N TYR A 88 -9.77 -6.20 -2.24
CA TYR A 88 -8.85 -7.22 -2.71
C TYR A 88 -9.60 -8.23 -3.58
N ALA A 89 -9.08 -8.47 -4.78
CA ALA A 89 -9.67 -9.43 -5.71
C ALA A 89 -8.75 -10.65 -5.86
N THR A 90 -9.33 -11.84 -5.85
CA THR A 90 -8.58 -13.10 -5.95
C THR A 90 -8.69 -13.77 -7.32
N ALA A 91 -9.69 -13.37 -8.11
CA ALA A 91 -9.88 -13.90 -9.45
C ALA A 91 -9.28 -12.94 -10.48
N PRO A 92 -8.57 -13.45 -11.50
CA PRO A 92 -8.15 -12.61 -12.62
C PRO A 92 -9.38 -12.13 -13.39
N GLY A 93 -9.30 -10.89 -13.89
CA GLY A 93 -10.31 -10.27 -14.72
C GLY A 93 -9.76 -9.88 -16.08
N GLU A 94 -10.59 -9.23 -16.88
CA GLU A 94 -10.14 -8.64 -18.15
C GLU A 94 -9.32 -7.38 -17.88
N GLU A 95 -8.23 -7.22 -18.62
CA GLU A 95 -7.42 -6.00 -18.58
C GLU A 95 -8.26 -4.78 -19.00
N VAL A 96 -8.13 -3.71 -18.21
CA VAL A 96 -8.73 -2.41 -18.48
C VAL A 96 -7.63 -1.43 -18.89
N GLY A 97 -7.61 -1.05 -20.14
CA GLY A 97 -6.55 -0.22 -20.69
C GLY A 97 -5.23 -1.00 -20.87
N THR A 98 -4.13 -0.27 -20.85
CA THR A 98 -2.78 -0.82 -21.07
C THR A 98 -1.96 -0.69 -19.79
N PHE A 99 -1.21 -1.72 -19.44
CA PHE A 99 -0.23 -1.63 -18.35
C PHE A 99 0.84 -0.58 -18.67
N THR A 100 1.05 0.38 -17.78
CA THR A 100 1.92 1.54 -18.00
C THR A 100 3.15 1.53 -17.08
N GLY A 101 4.07 0.61 -17.29
CA GLY A 101 5.35 0.55 -16.55
C GLY A 101 5.23 0.25 -15.04
N TYR A 102 4.27 0.85 -14.35
CA TYR A 102 4.07 0.72 -12.92
C TYR A 102 2.76 0.03 -12.55
N ILE A 103 1.69 0.26 -13.29
CA ILE A 103 0.34 -0.06 -12.88
C ILE A 103 -0.49 -0.59 -14.03
N GLY A 104 -1.26 -1.62 -13.75
CA GLY A 104 -2.33 -2.14 -14.58
C GLY A 104 -3.62 -2.22 -13.80
N PHE A 105 -4.72 -2.36 -14.52
CA PHE A 105 -6.06 -2.51 -13.96
C PHE A 105 -6.76 -3.69 -14.60
N GLN A 106 -7.55 -4.40 -13.81
CA GLN A 106 -8.40 -5.46 -14.31
C GLN A 106 -9.83 -5.28 -13.81
N ASN A 107 -10.79 -5.69 -14.62
CA ASN A 107 -12.18 -5.74 -14.20
C ASN A 107 -12.42 -7.04 -13.40
N SER A 108 -12.29 -6.96 -12.10
CA SER A 108 -12.49 -8.10 -11.20
C SER A 108 -13.24 -7.65 -9.94
N PRO A 109 -14.21 -8.43 -9.46
CA PRO A 109 -14.95 -8.09 -8.26
C PRO A 109 -14.09 -8.28 -7.01
N ASP A 110 -14.36 -7.48 -5.99
CA ASP A 110 -13.75 -7.65 -4.68
C ASP A 110 -14.17 -9.01 -4.08
N ALA A 111 -13.18 -9.77 -3.62
CA ALA A 111 -13.39 -10.96 -2.83
C ALA A 111 -13.37 -10.66 -1.34
N VAL A 112 -12.53 -9.70 -0.93
CA VAL A 112 -12.39 -9.24 0.45
C VAL A 112 -12.32 -7.71 0.44
N THR A 113 -13.02 -7.09 1.38
CA THR A 113 -12.90 -5.67 1.65
C THR A 113 -12.52 -5.46 3.11
N GLY A 114 -11.88 -4.36 3.39
CA GLY A 114 -11.49 -4.01 4.74
C GLY A 114 -11.34 -2.52 4.94
N SER A 115 -11.02 -2.16 6.16
CA SER A 115 -10.73 -0.80 6.56
C SER A 115 -9.31 -0.73 7.08
N LEU A 116 -8.61 0.34 6.71
CA LEU A 116 -7.29 0.61 7.23
C LEU A 116 -7.41 1.48 8.50
N GLY A 117 -7.04 2.73 8.45
CA GLY A 117 -7.05 3.62 9.60
C GLY A 117 -5.70 3.70 10.30
N GLU A 118 -5.56 4.66 11.20
CA GLU A 118 -4.31 4.94 11.91
C GLU A 118 -3.82 3.72 12.71
N GLY A 119 -2.51 3.52 12.74
CA GLY A 119 -1.87 2.43 13.48
C GLY A 119 -1.93 1.06 12.80
N ARG A 120 -2.41 0.99 11.57
CA ARG A 120 -2.58 -0.25 10.80
C ARG A 120 -1.86 -0.16 9.48
N PHE A 121 -1.61 -1.32 8.87
CA PHE A 121 -1.12 -1.42 7.51
C PHE A 121 -1.83 -2.53 6.74
N VAL A 122 -1.81 -2.42 5.44
CA VAL A 122 -2.10 -3.50 4.51
C VAL A 122 -0.97 -3.59 3.49
N LEU A 123 -0.47 -4.77 3.25
CA LEU A 123 0.61 -5.06 2.31
C LEU A 123 0.05 -5.88 1.16
N PHE A 124 0.09 -5.31 -0.04
CA PHE A 124 -0.27 -5.98 -1.29
C PHE A 124 1.01 -6.35 -2.04
N PHE A 125 1.12 -7.62 -2.42
CA PHE A 125 2.28 -8.14 -3.14
C PHE A 125 2.18 -7.89 -4.65
N PRO A 126 3.30 -7.98 -5.40
CA PRO A 126 3.27 -7.89 -6.85
C PRO A 126 2.27 -8.88 -7.45
N GLY A 127 1.49 -8.43 -8.43
CA GLY A 127 0.47 -9.22 -9.10
C GLY A 127 -0.87 -9.32 -8.38
N GLU A 128 -0.94 -8.95 -7.12
CA GLU A 128 -2.20 -8.96 -6.39
C GLU A 128 -3.10 -7.78 -6.81
N LEU A 129 -4.34 -8.11 -7.17
CA LEU A 129 -5.35 -7.11 -7.53
C LEU A 129 -5.92 -6.48 -6.28
N HIS A 130 -5.75 -5.16 -6.15
CA HIS A 130 -6.19 -4.43 -4.97
C HIS A 130 -6.74 -3.05 -5.32
N LYS A 131 -7.56 -2.53 -4.44
CA LYS A 131 -8.25 -1.26 -4.60
C LYS A 131 -8.03 -0.42 -3.35
N PRO A 132 -7.00 0.45 -3.33
CA PRO A 132 -6.77 1.35 -2.22
C PRO A 132 -7.64 2.61 -2.34
N GLY A 133 -7.66 3.44 -1.31
CA GLY A 133 -8.26 4.76 -1.37
C GLY A 133 -9.78 4.77 -1.46
N VAL A 134 -10.44 3.76 -0.89
CA VAL A 134 -11.91 3.65 -0.92
C VAL A 134 -12.51 4.51 0.19
N ALA A 135 -13.49 5.35 -0.19
CA ALA A 135 -14.22 6.19 0.75
C ALA A 135 -15.06 5.34 1.72
N ARG A 136 -15.15 5.82 2.95
CA ARG A 136 -16.02 5.28 3.98
C ARG A 136 -17.02 6.35 4.40
N PRO A 137 -18.19 5.96 4.94
CA PRO A 137 -19.20 6.94 5.36
C PRO A 137 -18.66 8.02 6.30
N GLU A 138 -17.73 7.66 7.18
CA GLU A 138 -17.14 8.54 8.19
C GLU A 138 -15.84 9.23 7.72
N CYS A 139 -15.28 8.86 6.56
CA CYS A 139 -14.02 9.39 6.11
C CYS A 139 -13.96 9.50 4.59
N THR A 140 -13.70 10.71 4.10
CA THR A 140 -13.59 11.02 2.67
C THR A 140 -12.21 11.55 2.24
N LYS A 141 -11.33 11.79 3.22
CA LYS A 141 -9.97 12.28 2.99
C LYS A 141 -8.99 11.53 3.88
N VAL A 142 -7.78 11.34 3.38
CA VAL A 142 -6.72 10.64 4.10
C VAL A 142 -5.37 11.31 3.82
N ARG A 143 -4.50 11.34 4.83
CA ARG A 143 -3.07 11.49 4.63
C ARG A 143 -2.46 10.11 4.83
N LYS A 144 -1.68 9.66 3.86
CA LYS A 144 -1.17 8.28 3.84
C LYS A 144 0.25 8.21 3.35
N ALA A 145 0.92 7.14 3.74
CA ALA A 145 2.20 6.71 3.21
C ALA A 145 2.02 5.38 2.48
N VAL A 146 2.54 5.30 1.27
CA VAL A 146 2.68 4.06 0.53
C VAL A 146 4.17 3.75 0.44
N VAL A 147 4.61 2.71 1.14
CA VAL A 147 5.99 2.23 1.05
C VAL A 147 6.07 1.29 -0.14
N LYS A 148 6.81 1.70 -1.16
CA LYS A 148 7.06 0.90 -2.38
C LYS A 148 8.26 0.00 -2.11
N ILE A 149 8.04 -1.30 -2.20
CA ILE A 149 9.02 -2.34 -1.86
C ILE A 149 9.22 -3.22 -3.08
N ARG A 150 10.40 -3.14 -3.67
CA ARG A 150 10.72 -3.94 -4.86
C ARG A 150 10.85 -5.41 -4.48
N MET A 151 10.03 -6.25 -5.08
CA MET A 151 9.98 -7.68 -4.82
C MET A 151 10.00 -8.53 -6.10
N GLU A 152 10.38 -7.96 -7.25
CA GLU A 152 10.54 -8.75 -8.45
C GLU A 152 11.75 -9.68 -8.33
N ASP A 153 11.61 -10.88 -8.85
CA ASP A 153 12.75 -11.78 -8.99
C ASP A 153 13.77 -11.16 -9.93
N LYS A 154 15.00 -11.10 -9.48
CA LYS A 154 16.14 -10.69 -10.29
C LYS A 154 16.62 -11.86 -11.17
N ALA A 155 15.66 -12.49 -11.80
CA ALA A 155 15.99 -13.54 -12.76
C ALA A 155 16.56 -12.96 -14.05
#